data_346328cc1c393902d4e424e85963bea0
#
_entry.id   346328cc1c393902d4e424e85963bea0
#
_cell.length_a   1.000
_cell.length_b   1.000
_cell.length_c   1.000
_cell.angle_alpha   90.00
_cell.angle_beta   90.00
_cell.angle_gamma   90.00
#
_symmetry.space_group_name_H-M   'P 1'
#
loop_
_entity.id
_entity.type
_entity.pdbx_description
1 polymer ?
#
loop_
_entity_poly.entity_id
_entity_poly.type
_entity_poly.pdbx_seq_one_letter_code
_entity_poly.pdbx_strand_id
1 'polypeptide(L)'
;MTEEEISLVLNTFMYIDYKEADDGMTMNEILEELSRHPDCQEGGIHFGEYTVLTQAARNPEIGSLVIDNQSCLMGYDSGTAACTFGSEETGTLYVVYRGTGDGEWPDNGLGMTAESTRQQERALEYFEDAVERGGISKERRVIVTGHSKGGNKAQFVTMSTKYDDLVDACYNIDGQGFSESAIAGWKEEYGRDGYEERRRRITGIFGENDYVNVLGNSIVPEDQVYYVKTPVQVKNFAGYHDVKYMFASLEQDPRTGEYVTVFGGTKNDYVPGRGDLGSYAAALSCFLMQMPPEQRDGCAATLMQLMELGGGRKTGLNGEKLTLSDIGDFISAGIPAIYRSVFLTGQGRDMLAAAFHQKTFSQDMKGHMILMTDYSLMAGQVQALSQMASQVRKRMREVRETADRLPCFVKNNWILCRSLKGEAQRLEREAESLEELSGLLEEIVKLYMERDVKVSQLW
;
A
#
# COMPACT_ATOMS: atom_id res chain seq x y z
N MET A 1 12.12 24.30 -8.89
CA MET A 1 11.85 22.83 -8.97
C MET A 1 10.62 22.61 -9.84
N THR A 2 10.39 21.37 -10.33
CA THR A 2 9.12 21.08 -11.03
C THR A 2 7.99 20.86 -10.01
N GLU A 3 6.73 20.97 -10.46
CA GLU A 3 5.57 20.73 -9.58
C GLU A 3 5.55 19.27 -9.07
N GLU A 4 6.03 18.33 -9.87
CA GLU A 4 6.19 16.93 -9.49
C GLU A 4 7.20 16.77 -8.35
N GLU A 5 8.35 17.42 -8.44
CA GLU A 5 9.39 17.37 -7.40
C GLU A 5 8.90 18.01 -6.10
N ILE A 6 8.20 19.15 -6.19
CA ILE A 6 7.58 19.79 -5.02
C ILE A 6 6.54 18.86 -4.40
N SER A 7 5.70 18.22 -5.22
CA SER A 7 4.70 17.27 -4.75
C SER A 7 5.35 16.08 -4.01
N LEU A 8 6.45 15.51 -4.52
CA LEU A 8 7.19 14.45 -3.85
C LEU A 8 7.73 14.89 -2.48
N VAL A 9 8.30 16.09 -2.40
CA VAL A 9 8.82 16.66 -1.13
C VAL A 9 7.69 16.84 -0.13
N LEU A 10 6.58 17.43 -0.53
CA LEU A 10 5.43 17.64 0.36
C LEU A 10 4.79 16.34 0.82
N ASN A 11 4.74 15.32 -0.04
CA ASN A 11 4.28 14.00 0.34
C ASN A 11 5.23 13.30 1.33
N THR A 12 6.54 13.55 1.24
CA THR A 12 7.51 13.07 2.24
C THR A 12 7.25 13.72 3.60
N PHE A 13 6.97 15.03 3.62
CA PHE A 13 6.62 15.75 4.85
C PHE A 13 5.41 15.14 5.56
N MET A 14 4.38 14.72 4.82
CA MET A 14 3.15 14.17 5.41
C MET A 14 3.37 12.89 6.23
N TYR A 15 4.51 12.22 6.09
CA TYR A 15 4.84 11.03 6.89
C TYR A 15 5.56 11.33 8.21
N ILE A 16 6.00 12.58 8.44
CA ILE A 16 6.59 12.97 9.73
C ILE A 16 5.52 13.07 10.85
N ASP A 17 4.25 13.13 10.47
CA ASP A 17 3.12 13.21 11.42
C ASP A 17 3.22 14.42 12.38
N TYR A 18 3.70 15.55 11.87
CA TYR A 18 3.89 16.77 12.63
C TYR A 18 2.56 17.51 12.81
N LYS A 19 2.06 17.56 14.05
CA LYS A 19 0.74 18.09 14.41
C LYS A 19 0.78 19.54 14.92
N GLU A 20 1.96 20.01 15.24
CA GLU A 20 2.19 21.32 15.87
C GLU A 20 2.37 22.45 14.83
N ALA A 21 2.31 22.12 13.53
CA ALA A 21 2.42 23.13 12.50
C ALA A 21 1.20 24.06 12.51
N ASP A 22 1.45 25.35 12.68
CA ASP A 22 0.45 26.39 12.64
C ASP A 22 0.35 27.00 11.23
N ASP A 23 -0.84 27.52 10.89
CA ASP A 23 -1.06 28.26 9.67
C ASP A 23 -0.10 29.45 9.58
N GLY A 24 0.49 29.63 8.41
CA GLY A 24 1.46 30.68 8.13
C GLY A 24 2.91 30.32 8.42
N MET A 25 3.20 29.16 9.02
CA MET A 25 4.57 28.66 9.15
C MET A 25 5.15 28.30 7.80
N THR A 26 6.39 28.70 7.58
CA THR A 26 7.18 28.27 6.42
C THR A 26 7.75 26.86 6.62
N MET A 27 8.08 26.16 5.54
CA MET A 27 8.76 24.87 5.61
C MET A 27 10.09 24.98 6.40
N ASN A 28 10.84 26.08 6.25
CA ASN A 28 12.08 26.29 7.02
C ASN A 28 11.82 26.40 8.51
N GLU A 29 10.78 27.11 8.95
CA GLU A 29 10.42 27.23 10.37
C GLU A 29 9.99 25.88 10.94
N ILE A 30 9.18 25.12 10.19
CA ILE A 30 8.78 23.76 10.56
C ILE A 30 10.01 22.85 10.71
N LEU A 31 10.95 22.90 9.77
CA LEU A 31 12.17 22.07 9.82
C LEU A 31 13.09 22.49 10.97
N GLU A 32 13.13 23.77 11.35
CA GLU A 32 13.84 24.22 12.54
C GLU A 32 13.24 23.61 13.82
N GLU A 33 11.93 23.57 13.95
CA GLU A 33 11.28 22.94 15.08
C GLU A 33 11.50 21.42 15.10
N LEU A 34 11.32 20.75 13.96
CA LEU A 34 11.56 19.32 13.79
C LEU A 34 13.02 18.92 14.11
N SER A 35 13.99 19.85 13.93
CA SER A 35 15.39 19.56 14.29
C SER A 35 15.59 19.22 15.76
N ARG A 36 14.66 19.63 16.63
CA ARG A 36 14.67 19.37 18.07
C ARG A 36 13.83 18.16 18.45
N HIS A 37 13.03 17.62 17.51
CA HIS A 37 12.17 16.47 17.77
C HIS A 37 12.98 15.16 17.77
N PRO A 38 12.86 14.31 18.82
CA PRO A 38 13.67 13.09 18.92
C PRO A 38 13.53 12.15 17.73
N ASP A 39 12.32 12.04 17.14
CA ASP A 39 12.05 11.15 16.01
C ASP A 39 12.70 11.61 14.70
N CYS A 40 13.09 12.89 14.61
CA CYS A 40 13.80 13.47 13.47
C CYS A 40 15.32 13.50 13.64
N GLN A 41 15.85 13.12 14.81
CA GLN A 41 17.27 13.02 15.07
C GLN A 41 17.83 11.67 14.63
N GLU A 42 19.15 11.56 14.54
CA GLU A 42 19.87 10.32 14.15
C GLU A 42 19.38 9.13 14.99
N GLY A 43 18.87 8.10 14.32
CA GLY A 43 18.26 6.93 14.95
C GLY A 43 16.76 7.05 15.24
N GLY A 44 16.15 8.22 15.03
CA GLY A 44 14.71 8.42 15.14
C GLY A 44 13.96 7.84 13.92
N ILE A 45 12.68 7.56 14.10
CA ILE A 45 11.84 6.88 13.08
C ILE A 45 11.62 7.75 11.82
N HIS A 46 11.71 9.06 11.93
CA HIS A 46 11.52 10.03 10.84
C HIS A 46 12.81 10.69 10.37
N PHE A 47 13.98 10.20 10.83
CA PHE A 47 15.26 10.78 10.47
C PHE A 47 15.51 10.80 8.94
N GLY A 48 15.07 9.76 8.23
CA GLY A 48 15.20 9.67 6.77
C GLY A 48 14.40 10.76 6.05
N GLU A 49 13.12 10.90 6.38
CA GLU A 49 12.23 11.93 5.84
C GLU A 49 12.76 13.33 6.16
N TYR A 50 13.11 13.59 7.41
CA TYR A 50 13.68 14.85 7.85
C TYR A 50 14.95 15.23 7.08
N THR A 51 15.84 14.25 6.85
CA THR A 51 17.08 14.47 6.09
C THR A 51 16.79 14.89 4.65
N VAL A 52 15.86 14.21 3.98
CA VAL A 52 15.44 14.53 2.61
C VAL A 52 14.83 15.94 2.56
N LEU A 53 13.93 16.26 3.48
CA LEU A 53 13.26 17.57 3.55
C LEU A 53 14.25 18.71 3.80
N THR A 54 15.20 18.51 4.73
CA THR A 54 16.24 19.50 5.04
C THR A 54 17.14 19.75 3.84
N GLN A 55 17.45 18.73 3.05
CA GLN A 55 18.22 18.91 1.82
C GLN A 55 17.42 19.60 0.72
N ALA A 56 16.13 19.22 0.54
CA ALA A 56 15.24 19.85 -0.42
C ALA A 56 15.01 21.35 -0.11
N ALA A 57 14.84 21.70 1.18
CA ALA A 57 14.59 23.05 1.65
C ALA A 57 15.80 24.00 1.49
N ARG A 58 16.98 23.50 1.09
CA ARG A 58 18.09 24.35 0.61
C ARG A 58 17.72 25.09 -0.68
N ASN A 59 16.74 24.58 -1.44
CA ASN A 59 16.10 25.35 -2.49
C ASN A 59 15.11 26.34 -1.83
N PRO A 60 15.27 27.66 -2.04
CA PRO A 60 14.39 28.68 -1.45
C PRO A 60 12.91 28.46 -1.76
N GLU A 61 12.59 27.93 -2.95
CA GLU A 61 11.23 27.64 -3.36
C GLU A 61 10.53 26.62 -2.40
N ILE A 62 11.27 25.61 -1.92
CA ILE A 62 10.75 24.67 -0.93
C ILE A 62 10.77 25.26 0.47
N GLY A 63 11.88 25.89 0.86
CA GLY A 63 12.03 26.44 2.21
C GLY A 63 11.03 27.54 2.54
N SER A 64 10.52 28.26 1.52
CA SER A 64 9.54 29.33 1.66
C SER A 64 8.08 28.89 1.48
N LEU A 65 7.80 27.61 1.19
CA LEU A 65 6.41 27.13 1.17
C LEU A 65 5.78 27.33 2.53
N VAL A 66 4.59 27.92 2.55
CA VAL A 66 3.86 28.21 3.79
C VAL A 66 2.65 27.29 3.93
N ILE A 67 2.30 26.90 5.15
CA ILE A 67 0.99 26.34 5.43
C ILE A 67 -0.03 27.48 5.25
N ASP A 68 -1.01 27.25 4.38
CA ASP A 68 -2.02 28.25 4.07
C ASP A 68 -2.97 28.43 5.27
N ASN A 69 -3.16 29.66 5.71
CA ASN A 69 -3.97 30.00 6.88
C ASN A 69 -5.48 29.81 6.70
N GLN A 70 -5.92 29.47 5.50
CA GLN A 70 -7.30 29.09 5.19
C GLN A 70 -7.51 27.57 5.21
N SER A 71 -6.43 26.80 5.34
CA SER A 71 -6.41 25.34 5.30
C SER A 71 -5.61 24.83 6.49
N CYS A 72 -6.21 23.96 7.27
CA CYS A 72 -5.57 23.39 8.45
C CYS A 72 -5.20 21.93 8.23
N LEU A 73 -4.29 21.42 9.06
CA LEU A 73 -4.05 19.99 9.15
C LEU A 73 -5.32 19.27 9.57
N MET A 74 -5.74 18.28 8.82
CA MET A 74 -6.84 17.42 9.24
C MET A 74 -6.40 16.57 10.43
N GLY A 75 -7.33 16.37 11.37
CA GLY A 75 -7.07 15.53 12.53
C GLY A 75 -6.71 14.11 12.13
N TYR A 76 -5.59 13.64 12.61
CA TYR A 76 -5.09 12.28 12.39
C TYR A 76 -6.03 11.21 12.93
N ASP A 77 -6.78 11.52 13.98
CA ASP A 77 -7.76 10.61 14.59
C ASP A 77 -8.91 10.21 13.67
N SER A 78 -9.04 10.88 12.53
CA SER A 78 -10.08 10.58 11.55
C SER A 78 -9.68 9.59 10.47
N GLY A 79 -8.42 9.12 10.46
CA GLY A 79 -7.87 8.28 9.41
C GLY A 79 -7.55 9.04 8.11
N THR A 80 -7.75 10.35 8.10
CA THR A 80 -7.43 11.20 6.94
C THR A 80 -6.64 12.41 7.41
N ALA A 81 -5.43 12.55 6.90
CA ALA A 81 -4.62 13.74 7.13
C ALA A 81 -4.41 14.47 5.80
N ALA A 82 -4.57 15.78 5.81
CA ALA A 82 -4.32 16.66 4.67
C ALA A 82 -3.69 17.97 5.14
N CYS A 83 -2.92 18.60 4.27
CA CYS A 83 -2.34 19.91 4.52
C CYS A 83 -2.29 20.69 3.20
N THR A 84 -2.56 21.98 3.24
CA THR A 84 -2.41 22.85 2.08
C THR A 84 -1.16 23.71 2.26
N PHE A 85 -0.30 23.70 1.24
CA PHE A 85 0.90 24.53 1.18
C PHE A 85 0.75 25.57 0.08
N GLY A 86 1.13 26.81 0.38
CA GLY A 86 1.14 27.90 -0.57
C GLY A 86 2.55 28.32 -0.96
N SER A 87 2.76 28.55 -2.25
CA SER A 87 3.92 29.27 -2.75
C SER A 87 3.54 30.72 -2.99
N GLU A 88 4.12 31.67 -2.26
CA GLU A 88 3.93 33.08 -2.50
C GLU A 88 4.57 33.55 -3.81
N GLU A 89 5.66 32.90 -4.21
CA GLU A 89 6.40 33.23 -5.42
C GLU A 89 5.61 32.91 -6.69
N THR A 90 5.00 31.74 -6.76
CA THR A 90 4.27 31.26 -7.95
C THR A 90 2.76 31.44 -7.85
N GLY A 91 2.24 31.73 -6.66
CA GLY A 91 0.80 31.74 -6.39
C GLY A 91 0.16 30.37 -6.38
N THR A 92 0.95 29.28 -6.36
CA THR A 92 0.46 27.91 -6.42
C THR A 92 0.06 27.40 -5.04
N LEU A 93 -1.06 26.69 -4.98
CA LEU A 93 -1.50 25.92 -3.81
C LEU A 93 -1.30 24.43 -4.07
N TYR A 94 -0.74 23.75 -3.10
CA TYR A 94 -0.59 22.29 -3.07
C TYR A 94 -1.49 21.71 -1.97
N VAL A 95 -2.55 21.01 -2.36
CA VAL A 95 -3.41 20.27 -1.43
C VAL A 95 -2.89 18.84 -1.35
N VAL A 96 -2.32 18.50 -0.20
CA VAL A 96 -1.54 17.26 -0.01
C VAL A 96 -2.27 16.32 0.92
N TYR A 97 -2.52 15.10 0.47
CA TYR A 97 -3.15 14.04 1.25
C TYR A 97 -2.14 12.99 1.71
N ARG A 98 -2.09 12.73 3.03
CA ARG A 98 -1.25 11.68 3.59
C ARG A 98 -1.69 10.29 3.10
N GLY A 99 -0.74 9.40 2.91
CA GLY A 99 -0.95 7.98 2.66
C GLY A 99 -1.55 7.23 3.85
N THR A 100 -1.37 5.92 3.86
CA THR A 100 -1.91 5.03 4.89
C THR A 100 -1.17 5.23 6.22
N GLY A 101 -1.93 5.47 7.27
CA GLY A 101 -1.45 5.45 8.65
C GLY A 101 -1.87 4.16 9.37
N ASP A 102 -1.57 4.13 10.65
CA ASP A 102 -1.90 3.00 11.53
C ASP A 102 -3.40 2.76 11.63
N GLY A 103 -3.84 1.55 11.33
CA GLY A 103 -5.26 1.17 11.35
C GLY A 103 -6.03 1.50 10.07
N GLU A 104 -5.37 2.04 9.04
CA GLU A 104 -6.02 2.53 7.83
C GLU A 104 -5.98 1.54 6.64
N TRP A 105 -5.24 0.44 6.75
CA TRP A 105 -5.09 -0.54 5.66
C TRP A 105 -6.41 -1.13 5.17
N PRO A 106 -7.42 -1.41 6.03
CA PRO A 106 -8.73 -1.90 5.56
C PRO A 106 -9.41 -0.95 4.58
N ASP A 107 -9.26 0.38 4.73
CA ASP A 107 -9.79 1.36 3.78
C ASP A 107 -9.12 1.26 2.39
N ASN A 108 -7.87 0.80 2.32
CA ASN A 108 -7.21 0.52 1.03
C ASN A 108 -7.88 -0.65 0.29
N GLY A 109 -8.29 -1.68 1.03
CA GLY A 109 -9.06 -2.78 0.45
C GLY A 109 -10.40 -2.31 -0.11
N LEU A 110 -11.14 -1.53 0.66
CA LEU A 110 -12.39 -0.93 0.22
C LEU A 110 -12.20 -0.02 -1.00
N GLY A 111 -11.08 0.72 -1.10
CA GLY A 111 -10.78 1.55 -2.25
C GLY A 111 -10.67 0.79 -3.58
N MET A 112 -10.42 -0.53 -3.54
CA MET A 112 -10.41 -1.40 -4.72
C MET A 112 -11.77 -2.04 -5.02
N THR A 113 -12.67 -2.10 -4.06
CA THR A 113 -13.88 -2.92 -4.13
C THR A 113 -15.18 -2.15 -3.99
N ALA A 114 -15.18 -1.02 -3.27
CA ALA A 114 -16.33 -0.14 -3.06
C ALA A 114 -16.35 1.04 -4.05
N GLU A 115 -17.49 1.69 -4.18
CA GLU A 115 -17.68 2.89 -4.98
C GLU A 115 -16.92 4.09 -4.40
N SER A 116 -16.96 4.25 -3.08
CA SER A 116 -16.19 5.22 -2.31
C SER A 116 -15.73 4.63 -0.98
N THR A 117 -14.82 5.31 -0.32
CA THR A 117 -14.42 5.00 1.05
C THR A 117 -14.57 6.24 1.92
N ARG A 118 -14.69 6.00 3.23
CA ARG A 118 -14.79 7.10 4.19
C ARG A 118 -13.61 8.07 4.12
N GLN A 119 -12.41 7.57 3.85
CA GLN A 119 -11.24 8.45 3.72
C GLN A 119 -11.26 9.27 2.42
N GLN A 120 -11.77 8.71 1.34
CA GLN A 120 -11.97 9.45 0.09
C GLN A 120 -13.01 10.57 0.25
N GLU A 121 -14.14 10.27 0.88
CA GLU A 121 -15.20 11.24 1.16
C GLU A 121 -14.70 12.39 2.05
N ARG A 122 -13.93 12.07 3.09
CA ARG A 122 -13.33 13.09 3.95
C ARG A 122 -12.26 13.94 3.25
N ALA A 123 -11.52 13.35 2.33
CA ALA A 123 -10.57 14.10 1.51
C ALA A 123 -11.31 15.10 0.60
N LEU A 124 -12.45 14.68 0.05
CA LEU A 124 -13.33 15.54 -0.73
C LEU A 124 -13.92 16.67 0.11
N GLU A 125 -14.46 16.35 1.30
CA GLU A 125 -14.96 17.34 2.27
C GLU A 125 -13.89 18.38 2.61
N TYR A 126 -12.66 17.96 2.88
CA TYR A 126 -11.55 18.89 3.17
C TYR A 126 -11.31 19.88 2.03
N PHE A 127 -11.28 19.40 0.79
CA PHE A 127 -11.07 20.25 -0.39
C PHE A 127 -12.23 21.24 -0.56
N GLU A 128 -13.46 20.75 -0.51
CA GLU A 128 -14.65 21.58 -0.71
C GLU A 128 -14.85 22.60 0.41
N ASP A 129 -14.59 22.23 1.65
CA ASP A 129 -14.59 23.13 2.79
C ASP A 129 -13.51 24.24 2.65
N ALA A 130 -12.33 23.92 2.13
CA ALA A 130 -11.29 24.91 1.86
C ALA A 130 -11.70 25.90 0.76
N VAL A 131 -12.41 25.43 -0.27
CA VAL A 131 -13.01 26.31 -1.30
C VAL A 131 -14.08 27.21 -0.70
N GLU A 132 -15.01 26.66 0.08
CA GLU A 132 -16.13 27.40 0.66
C GLU A 132 -15.67 28.46 1.67
N ARG A 133 -14.55 28.23 2.33
CA ARG A 133 -13.91 29.23 3.23
C ARG A 133 -13.04 30.24 2.50
N GLY A 134 -12.89 30.12 1.18
CA GLY A 134 -12.10 31.04 0.35
C GLY A 134 -10.59 30.77 0.37
N GLY A 135 -10.13 29.67 0.94
CA GLY A 135 -8.72 29.28 0.92
C GLY A 135 -8.26 28.80 -0.46
N ILE A 136 -9.17 28.21 -1.23
CA ILE A 136 -8.93 27.76 -2.61
C ILE A 136 -9.81 28.58 -3.56
N SER A 137 -9.21 29.22 -4.56
CA SER A 137 -9.92 30.08 -5.53
C SER A 137 -9.25 30.05 -6.90
N LYS A 138 -9.96 30.53 -7.92
CA LYS A 138 -9.45 30.63 -9.31
C LYS A 138 -8.27 31.62 -9.49
N GLU A 139 -7.95 32.41 -8.49
CA GLU A 139 -6.83 33.35 -8.54
C GLU A 139 -5.48 32.63 -8.34
N ARG A 140 -5.50 31.40 -7.84
CA ARG A 140 -4.31 30.61 -7.57
C ARG A 140 -4.36 29.31 -8.37
N ARG A 141 -3.20 28.86 -8.84
CA ARG A 141 -3.04 27.53 -9.41
C ARG A 141 -3.17 26.49 -8.31
N VAL A 142 -4.02 25.48 -8.50
CA VAL A 142 -4.32 24.47 -7.49
C VAL A 142 -3.87 23.09 -7.95
N ILE A 143 -2.95 22.53 -7.20
CA ILE A 143 -2.39 21.18 -7.39
C ILE A 143 -2.87 20.30 -6.25
N VAL A 144 -3.50 19.18 -6.60
CA VAL A 144 -3.90 18.15 -5.64
C VAL A 144 -2.91 17.00 -5.73
N THR A 145 -2.36 16.56 -4.60
CA THR A 145 -1.35 15.49 -4.61
C THR A 145 -1.45 14.58 -3.39
N GLY A 146 -0.91 13.39 -3.53
CA GLY A 146 -0.86 12.41 -2.46
C GLY A 146 0.00 11.22 -2.85
N HIS A 147 0.60 10.58 -1.83
CA HIS A 147 1.34 9.33 -2.00
C HIS A 147 0.52 8.15 -1.45
N SER A 148 0.61 6.98 -2.09
CA SER A 148 -0.08 5.77 -1.63
C SER A 148 -1.60 5.97 -1.56
N LYS A 149 -2.25 5.69 -0.45
CA LYS A 149 -3.67 6.03 -0.21
C LYS A 149 -3.94 7.52 -0.38
N GLY A 150 -2.96 8.40 -0.10
CA GLY A 150 -3.05 9.83 -0.38
C GLY A 150 -3.20 10.11 -1.88
N GLY A 151 -2.47 9.39 -2.73
CA GLY A 151 -2.62 9.47 -4.19
C GLY A 151 -3.99 9.01 -4.66
N ASN A 152 -4.54 7.97 -4.05
CA ASN A 152 -5.92 7.54 -4.30
C ASN A 152 -6.93 8.63 -3.88
N LYS A 153 -6.75 9.26 -2.71
CA LYS A 153 -7.58 10.40 -2.25
C LYS A 153 -7.49 11.60 -3.19
N ALA A 154 -6.28 11.97 -3.62
CA ALA A 154 -6.05 13.08 -4.55
C ALA A 154 -6.77 12.86 -5.89
N GLN A 155 -6.67 11.66 -6.45
CA GLN A 155 -7.42 11.27 -7.65
C GLN A 155 -8.94 11.32 -7.41
N PHE A 156 -9.41 10.82 -6.27
CA PHE A 156 -10.85 10.83 -5.94
C PHE A 156 -11.40 12.26 -5.86
N VAL A 157 -10.69 13.16 -5.20
CA VAL A 157 -11.05 14.60 -5.13
C VAL A 157 -11.11 15.19 -6.52
N THR A 158 -10.11 14.97 -7.36
CA THR A 158 -10.05 15.46 -8.75
C THR A 158 -11.24 14.97 -9.58
N MET A 159 -11.65 13.73 -9.38
CA MET A 159 -12.77 13.13 -10.10
C MET A 159 -14.14 13.55 -9.56
N SER A 160 -14.29 13.80 -8.25
CA SER A 160 -15.59 13.88 -7.58
C SER A 160 -15.99 15.29 -7.13
N THR A 161 -15.04 16.23 -7.01
CA THR A 161 -15.39 17.55 -6.52
C THR A 161 -16.36 18.32 -7.43
N LYS A 162 -17.33 19.02 -6.81
CA LYS A 162 -18.22 19.94 -7.52
C LYS A 162 -17.51 21.21 -8.01
N TYR A 163 -16.29 21.44 -7.56
CA TYR A 163 -15.41 22.56 -7.94
C TYR A 163 -14.28 22.09 -8.85
N ASP A 164 -14.58 21.23 -9.81
CA ASP A 164 -13.56 20.63 -10.68
C ASP A 164 -12.77 21.63 -11.49
N ASP A 165 -13.37 22.78 -11.82
CA ASP A 165 -12.73 23.90 -12.52
C ASP A 165 -11.67 24.66 -11.66
N LEU A 166 -11.52 24.30 -10.38
CA LEU A 166 -10.45 24.78 -9.51
C LEU A 166 -9.25 23.83 -9.45
N VAL A 167 -9.36 22.58 -9.89
CA VAL A 167 -8.25 21.63 -9.89
C VAL A 167 -7.48 21.76 -11.21
N ASP A 168 -6.29 22.36 -11.17
CA ASP A 168 -5.44 22.51 -12.37
C ASP A 168 -4.66 21.26 -12.70
N ALA A 169 -4.17 20.54 -11.69
CA ALA A 169 -3.41 19.30 -11.85
C ALA A 169 -3.56 18.39 -10.62
N CYS A 170 -3.40 17.10 -10.85
CA CYS A 170 -3.34 16.09 -9.80
C CYS A 170 -2.08 15.22 -10.00
N TYR A 171 -1.20 15.19 -9.00
CA TYR A 171 -0.05 14.29 -9.01
C TYR A 171 -0.33 13.09 -8.09
N ASN A 172 -0.61 11.96 -8.73
CA ASN A 172 -0.77 10.68 -8.07
C ASN A 172 0.60 10.00 -7.91
N ILE A 173 1.11 9.94 -6.68
CA ILE A 173 2.41 9.34 -6.38
C ILE A 173 2.17 7.96 -5.76
N ASP A 174 2.49 6.91 -6.51
CA ASP A 174 2.29 5.49 -6.12
C ASP A 174 0.91 5.18 -5.52
N GLY A 175 -0.10 5.96 -5.88
CA GLY A 175 -1.46 5.76 -5.38
C GLY A 175 -2.19 4.65 -6.13
N GLN A 176 -2.92 3.84 -5.37
CA GLN A 176 -3.76 2.78 -5.92
C GLN A 176 -4.88 3.34 -6.81
N GLY A 177 -5.40 2.48 -7.71
CA GLY A 177 -6.59 2.74 -8.51
C GLY A 177 -7.91 2.51 -7.75
N PHE A 178 -8.98 2.29 -8.49
CA PHE A 178 -10.36 2.27 -8.01
C PHE A 178 -11.09 0.98 -8.37
N SER A 179 -12.26 0.80 -7.79
CA SER A 179 -13.20 -0.25 -8.18
C SER A 179 -13.83 0.06 -9.55
N GLU A 180 -14.36 -0.98 -10.20
CA GLU A 180 -15.16 -0.80 -11.41
C GLU A 180 -16.41 0.04 -11.16
N SER A 181 -17.04 -0.10 -9.97
CA SER A 181 -18.23 0.65 -9.59
C SER A 181 -17.97 2.15 -9.46
N ALA A 182 -16.84 2.56 -8.85
CA ALA A 182 -16.43 3.96 -8.78
C ALA A 182 -16.26 4.57 -10.19
N ILE A 183 -15.54 3.87 -11.07
CA ILE A 183 -15.31 4.32 -12.45
C ILE A 183 -16.63 4.39 -13.24
N ALA A 184 -17.52 3.43 -13.04
CA ALA A 184 -18.84 3.43 -13.69
C ALA A 184 -19.70 4.59 -13.20
N GLY A 185 -19.70 4.87 -11.88
CA GLY A 185 -20.41 5.99 -11.28
C GLY A 185 -19.98 7.34 -11.88
N TRP A 186 -18.69 7.62 -11.97
CA TRP A 186 -18.21 8.85 -12.60
C TRP A 186 -18.57 8.97 -14.08
N LYS A 187 -18.56 7.85 -14.83
CA LYS A 187 -18.98 7.85 -16.25
C LYS A 187 -20.47 8.07 -16.41
N GLU A 188 -21.28 7.59 -15.47
CA GLU A 188 -22.72 7.83 -15.44
C GLU A 188 -23.02 9.29 -15.07
N GLU A 189 -22.33 9.84 -14.07
CA GLU A 189 -22.57 11.20 -13.57
C GLU A 189 -22.12 12.27 -14.55
N TYR A 190 -20.90 12.16 -15.10
CA TYR A 190 -20.31 13.20 -15.95
C TYR A 190 -20.37 12.92 -17.45
N GLY A 191 -20.84 11.76 -17.84
CA GLY A 191 -20.70 11.26 -19.19
C GLY A 191 -19.24 10.94 -19.55
N ARG A 192 -19.05 10.40 -20.76
CA ARG A 192 -17.71 10.01 -21.23
C ARG A 192 -16.75 11.20 -21.32
N ASP A 193 -17.20 12.31 -21.86
CA ASP A 193 -16.33 13.46 -22.12
C ASP A 193 -15.93 14.15 -20.82
N GLY A 194 -16.86 14.37 -19.88
CA GLY A 194 -16.55 14.93 -18.58
C GLY A 194 -15.65 14.03 -17.72
N TYR A 195 -15.85 12.71 -17.79
CA TYR A 195 -14.93 11.75 -17.17
C TYR A 195 -13.51 11.86 -17.74
N GLU A 196 -13.36 11.95 -19.07
CA GLU A 196 -12.06 12.08 -19.71
C GLU A 196 -11.42 13.45 -19.45
N GLU A 197 -12.20 14.52 -19.36
CA GLU A 197 -11.71 15.86 -19.01
C GLU A 197 -11.09 15.89 -17.62
N ARG A 198 -11.79 15.31 -16.62
CA ARG A 198 -11.31 15.26 -15.24
C ARG A 198 -10.06 14.40 -15.11
N ARG A 199 -10.06 13.19 -15.67
CA ARG A 199 -8.91 12.29 -15.56
C ARG A 199 -7.66 12.81 -16.28
N ARG A 200 -7.78 13.66 -17.30
CA ARG A 200 -6.64 14.29 -18.00
C ARG A 200 -5.83 15.25 -17.12
N ARG A 201 -6.35 15.64 -15.97
CA ARG A 201 -5.60 16.42 -14.98
C ARG A 201 -4.71 15.57 -14.11
N ILE A 202 -4.82 14.24 -14.20
CA ILE A 202 -4.12 13.30 -13.33
C ILE A 202 -2.85 12.81 -14.02
N THR A 203 -1.71 13.05 -13.39
CA THR A 203 -0.40 12.52 -13.74
C THR A 203 0.03 11.49 -12.70
N GLY A 204 0.43 10.31 -13.14
CA GLY A 204 0.96 9.25 -12.29
C GLY A 204 2.48 9.29 -12.26
N ILE A 205 3.05 9.37 -11.06
CA ILE A 205 4.48 9.26 -10.81
C ILE A 205 4.68 8.02 -9.96
N PHE A 206 5.26 6.99 -10.54
CA PHE A 206 5.28 5.65 -9.94
C PHE A 206 6.71 5.13 -9.79
N GLY A 207 7.03 4.58 -8.63
CA GLY A 207 8.24 3.79 -8.47
C GLY A 207 8.21 2.57 -9.40
N GLU A 208 9.33 2.31 -10.11
CA GLU A 208 9.39 1.21 -11.10
C GLU A 208 9.03 -0.15 -10.50
N ASN A 209 9.38 -0.37 -9.23
CA ASN A 209 9.12 -1.60 -8.49
C ASN A 209 8.07 -1.42 -7.36
N ASP A 210 7.29 -0.35 -7.40
CA ASP A 210 6.19 -0.19 -6.48
C ASP A 210 5.10 -1.24 -6.70
N TYR A 211 4.49 -1.68 -5.62
CA TYR A 211 3.47 -2.74 -5.58
C TYR A 211 2.08 -2.24 -5.18
N VAL A 212 1.92 -0.94 -4.90
CA VAL A 212 0.64 -0.34 -4.49
C VAL A 212 -0.04 0.36 -5.66
N ASN A 213 0.70 1.07 -6.52
CA ASN A 213 0.12 1.78 -7.68
C ASN A 213 -0.61 0.87 -8.68
N VAL A 214 -0.42 -0.42 -8.57
CA VAL A 214 -1.04 -1.45 -9.42
C VAL A 214 -2.34 -2.01 -8.85
N LEU A 215 -2.68 -1.68 -7.60
CA LEU A 215 -3.89 -2.16 -6.94
C LEU A 215 -5.14 -1.47 -7.50
N GLY A 216 -6.18 -2.24 -7.75
CA GLY A 216 -7.42 -1.74 -8.36
C GLY A 216 -7.28 -1.38 -9.84
N ASN A 217 -8.22 -0.59 -10.37
CA ASN A 217 -8.21 -0.15 -11.76
C ASN A 217 -7.67 1.28 -11.85
N SER A 218 -6.60 1.46 -12.61
CA SER A 218 -6.00 2.79 -12.83
C SER A 218 -6.92 3.67 -13.67
N ILE A 219 -7.05 4.94 -13.28
CA ILE A 219 -7.72 5.99 -14.05
C ILE A 219 -6.72 6.98 -14.67
N VAL A 220 -5.44 6.84 -14.39
CA VAL A 220 -4.40 7.70 -14.98
C VAL A 220 -4.31 7.43 -16.48
N PRO A 221 -4.30 8.47 -17.36
CA PRO A 221 -4.05 8.29 -18.78
C PRO A 221 -2.68 7.64 -19.01
N GLU A 222 -2.58 6.70 -19.96
CA GLU A 222 -1.34 5.96 -20.20
C GLU A 222 -0.18 6.87 -20.63
N ASP A 223 -0.47 7.94 -21.33
CA ASP A 223 0.48 8.96 -21.79
C ASP A 223 0.90 9.95 -20.67
N GLN A 224 0.30 9.86 -19.49
CA GLN A 224 0.61 10.65 -18.30
C GLN A 224 1.17 9.80 -17.15
N VAL A 225 1.65 8.59 -17.43
CA VAL A 225 2.31 7.73 -16.46
C VAL A 225 3.81 7.81 -16.63
N TYR A 226 4.50 8.15 -15.55
CA TYR A 226 5.95 8.21 -15.47
C TYR A 226 6.46 7.25 -14.41
N TYR A 227 7.51 6.50 -14.72
CA TYR A 227 8.14 5.59 -13.76
C TYR A 227 9.46 6.17 -13.31
N VAL A 228 9.70 6.14 -12.00
CA VAL A 228 10.92 6.64 -11.37
C VAL A 228 11.73 5.47 -10.85
N LYS A 229 13.03 5.51 -11.07
CA LYS A 229 13.94 4.54 -10.49
C LYS A 229 13.99 4.74 -8.97
N THR A 230 13.80 3.63 -8.25
CA THR A 230 13.90 3.62 -6.78
C THR A 230 15.18 2.91 -6.36
N PRO A 231 16.20 3.61 -5.84
CA PRO A 231 17.49 3.04 -5.47
C PRO A 231 17.40 2.28 -4.13
N VAL A 232 16.49 1.31 -4.04
CA VAL A 232 16.24 0.54 -2.83
C VAL A 232 17.06 -0.73 -2.81
N GLN A 233 17.66 -1.04 -1.67
CA GLN A 233 18.26 -2.35 -1.45
C GLN A 233 17.17 -3.36 -1.06
N VAL A 234 17.23 -4.54 -1.66
CA VAL A 234 16.23 -5.63 -1.55
C VAL A 234 15.90 -6.06 -0.12
N LYS A 235 16.78 -5.79 0.83
CA LYS A 235 16.52 -6.08 2.25
C LYS A 235 15.35 -5.29 2.83
N ASN A 236 15.00 -4.17 2.19
CA ASN A 236 13.90 -3.31 2.60
C ASN A 236 12.78 -3.34 1.55
N PHE A 237 11.96 -4.39 1.56
CA PHE A 237 10.82 -4.52 0.64
C PHE A 237 9.86 -3.33 0.74
N ALA A 238 9.58 -2.83 1.94
CA ALA A 238 8.73 -1.66 2.16
C ALA A 238 9.30 -0.40 1.48
N GLY A 239 10.61 -0.30 1.34
CA GLY A 239 11.25 0.82 0.69
C GLY A 239 10.91 0.99 -0.80
N TYR A 240 10.45 -0.05 -1.48
CA TYR A 240 9.96 0.08 -2.86
C TYR A 240 8.68 0.92 -2.97
N HIS A 241 7.97 1.11 -1.87
CA HIS A 241 6.78 1.95 -1.78
C HIS A 241 7.02 3.24 -0.97
N ASP A 242 8.22 3.55 -0.61
CA ASP A 242 8.52 4.70 0.23
C ASP A 242 8.89 5.92 -0.63
N VAL A 243 8.09 6.98 -0.53
CA VAL A 243 8.22 8.19 -1.34
C VAL A 243 9.59 8.86 -1.26
N LYS A 244 10.29 8.74 -0.11
CA LYS A 244 11.64 9.35 0.05
C LYS A 244 12.70 8.73 -0.86
N TYR A 245 12.46 7.55 -1.44
CA TYR A 245 13.38 6.91 -2.37
C TYR A 245 13.08 7.22 -3.84
N MET A 246 11.97 7.90 -4.16
CA MET A 246 11.56 8.15 -5.54
C MET A 246 12.35 9.27 -6.21
N PHE A 247 12.94 10.18 -5.44
CA PHE A 247 13.69 11.34 -5.97
C PHE A 247 15.08 11.50 -5.32
N ALA A 248 15.54 10.46 -4.62
CA ALA A 248 16.77 10.51 -3.85
C ALA A 248 17.74 9.41 -4.30
N SER A 249 19.03 9.64 -4.06
CA SER A 249 20.06 8.62 -4.10
C SER A 249 20.32 8.07 -2.70
N LEU A 250 20.96 6.91 -2.62
CA LEU A 250 21.46 6.35 -1.36
C LEU A 250 22.96 6.59 -1.28
N GLU A 251 23.41 7.22 -0.21
CA GLU A 251 24.81 7.35 0.16
C GLU A 251 25.12 6.51 1.38
N GLN A 252 26.31 5.95 1.44
CA GLN A 252 26.75 5.19 2.62
C GLN A 252 27.30 6.17 3.66
N ASP A 253 26.73 6.18 4.87
CA ASP A 253 27.29 6.92 6.00
C ASP A 253 28.68 6.33 6.35
N PRO A 254 29.77 7.10 6.25
CA PRO A 254 31.11 6.60 6.51
C PRO A 254 31.35 6.17 7.96
N ARG A 255 30.49 6.58 8.89
CA ARG A 255 30.62 6.26 10.32
C ARG A 255 29.91 4.95 10.67
N THR A 256 28.69 4.76 10.14
CA THR A 256 27.84 3.59 10.47
C THR A 256 27.93 2.51 9.42
N GLY A 257 28.32 2.83 8.19
CA GLY A 257 28.25 1.94 7.05
C GLY A 257 26.84 1.71 6.52
N GLU A 258 25.83 2.36 7.09
CA GLU A 258 24.45 2.28 6.67
C GLU A 258 24.17 3.21 5.49
N TYR A 259 23.19 2.85 4.66
CA TYR A 259 22.77 3.70 3.56
C TYR A 259 21.73 4.71 4.04
N VAL A 260 21.99 5.98 3.75
CA VAL A 260 21.10 7.10 4.02
C VAL A 260 20.56 7.68 2.73
N THR A 261 19.34 8.18 2.75
CA THR A 261 18.71 8.83 1.63
C THR A 261 19.23 10.26 1.48
N VAL A 262 19.59 10.63 0.26
CA VAL A 262 20.08 11.97 -0.08
C VAL A 262 19.21 12.52 -1.20
N PHE A 263 18.60 13.69 -0.99
CA PHE A 263 17.77 14.32 -2.02
C PHE A 263 18.58 14.67 -3.27
N GLY A 264 18.22 14.06 -4.40
CA GLY A 264 18.87 14.28 -5.70
C GLY A 264 17.95 14.89 -6.78
N GLY A 265 16.67 15.02 -6.48
CA GLY A 265 15.64 15.38 -7.45
C GLY A 265 15.26 14.21 -8.38
N THR A 266 14.23 14.40 -9.20
CA THR A 266 13.78 13.39 -10.18
C THR A 266 14.46 13.52 -11.53
N LYS A 267 15.27 14.54 -11.73
CA LYS A 267 15.92 14.78 -13.03
C LYS A 267 16.77 13.59 -13.45
N ASN A 268 16.37 12.94 -14.52
CA ASN A 268 17.01 11.79 -15.16
C ASN A 268 16.72 10.41 -14.55
N ASP A 269 15.81 10.30 -13.60
CA ASP A 269 15.48 9.02 -12.97
C ASP A 269 14.24 8.32 -13.57
N TYR A 270 13.65 8.91 -14.61
CA TYR A 270 12.57 8.27 -15.36
C TYR A 270 13.08 7.06 -16.14
N VAL A 271 12.41 5.94 -15.93
CA VAL A 271 12.69 4.67 -16.62
C VAL A 271 11.55 4.33 -17.59
N PRO A 272 11.79 3.49 -18.61
CA PRO A 272 10.81 3.22 -19.67
C PRO A 272 9.51 2.55 -19.20
N GLY A 273 9.48 1.97 -18.01
CA GLY A 273 8.32 1.25 -17.51
C GLY A 273 8.56 0.60 -16.17
N ARG A 274 7.65 -0.30 -15.77
CA ARG A 274 7.75 -1.05 -14.54
C ARG A 274 8.94 -1.98 -14.54
N GLY A 275 9.58 -2.11 -13.39
CA GLY A 275 10.54 -3.16 -13.10
C GLY A 275 9.86 -4.51 -12.86
N ASP A 276 10.65 -5.53 -12.53
CA ASP A 276 10.18 -6.91 -12.38
C ASP A 276 9.15 -7.05 -11.25
N LEU A 277 9.39 -6.45 -10.09
CA LEU A 277 8.47 -6.49 -8.96
C LEU A 277 7.16 -5.77 -9.28
N GLY A 278 7.23 -4.56 -9.84
CA GLY A 278 6.04 -3.81 -10.24
C GLY A 278 5.20 -4.55 -11.29
N SER A 279 5.84 -5.19 -12.26
CA SER A 279 5.18 -6.00 -13.30
C SER A 279 4.47 -7.23 -12.70
N TYR A 280 5.11 -7.89 -11.76
CA TYR A 280 4.51 -9.02 -11.05
C TYR A 280 3.30 -8.59 -10.20
N ALA A 281 3.47 -7.53 -9.41
CA ALA A 281 2.39 -7.01 -8.57
C ALA A 281 1.18 -6.58 -9.43
N ALA A 282 1.43 -5.98 -10.62
CA ALA A 282 0.39 -5.66 -11.59
C ALA A 282 -0.36 -6.91 -12.09
N ALA A 283 0.36 -7.98 -12.43
CA ALA A 283 -0.26 -9.23 -12.85
C ALA A 283 -1.11 -9.84 -11.72
N LEU A 284 -0.62 -9.83 -10.48
CA LEU A 284 -1.36 -10.32 -9.33
C LEU A 284 -2.64 -9.49 -9.09
N SER A 285 -2.53 -8.16 -9.10
CA SER A 285 -3.69 -7.27 -8.97
C SER A 285 -4.73 -7.55 -10.06
N CYS A 286 -4.30 -7.72 -11.31
CA CYS A 286 -5.19 -8.06 -12.41
C CYS A 286 -5.95 -9.39 -12.15
N PHE A 287 -5.27 -10.42 -11.64
CA PHE A 287 -5.94 -11.67 -11.26
C PHE A 287 -6.95 -11.49 -10.14
N LEU A 288 -6.62 -10.69 -9.13
CA LEU A 288 -7.55 -10.41 -8.01
C LEU A 288 -8.78 -9.64 -8.50
N MET A 289 -8.59 -8.62 -9.33
CA MET A 289 -9.70 -7.81 -9.85
C MET A 289 -10.64 -8.57 -10.80
N GLN A 290 -10.19 -9.66 -11.42
CA GLN A 290 -11.01 -10.53 -12.27
C GLN A 290 -11.80 -11.60 -11.49
N MET A 291 -11.61 -11.70 -10.18
CA MET A 291 -12.38 -12.64 -9.36
C MET A 291 -13.86 -12.23 -9.25
N PRO A 292 -14.76 -13.21 -8.98
CA PRO A 292 -16.12 -12.87 -8.56
C PRO A 292 -16.11 -11.90 -7.37
N PRO A 293 -17.03 -10.90 -7.32
CA PRO A 293 -16.99 -9.83 -6.32
C PRO A 293 -16.83 -10.32 -4.88
N GLU A 294 -17.62 -11.31 -4.45
CA GLU A 294 -17.55 -11.85 -3.08
C GLU A 294 -16.16 -12.37 -2.72
N GLN A 295 -15.54 -13.17 -3.62
CA GLN A 295 -14.20 -13.72 -3.40
C GLN A 295 -13.12 -12.63 -3.44
N ARG A 296 -13.23 -11.68 -4.36
CA ARG A 296 -12.34 -10.53 -4.49
C ARG A 296 -12.33 -9.71 -3.21
N ASP A 297 -13.51 -9.38 -2.70
CA ASP A 297 -13.69 -8.53 -1.54
C ASP A 297 -13.13 -9.21 -0.27
N GLY A 298 -13.37 -10.51 -0.08
CA GLY A 298 -12.78 -11.29 1.00
C GLY A 298 -11.25 -11.41 0.90
N CYS A 299 -10.72 -11.59 -0.32
CA CYS A 299 -9.27 -11.59 -0.55
C CYS A 299 -8.64 -10.23 -0.23
N ALA A 300 -9.25 -9.14 -0.67
CA ALA A 300 -8.78 -7.78 -0.42
C ALA A 300 -8.80 -7.47 1.09
N ALA A 301 -9.89 -7.77 1.79
CA ALA A 301 -10.02 -7.59 3.23
C ALA A 301 -8.94 -8.36 4.00
N THR A 302 -8.71 -9.63 3.63
CA THR A 302 -7.67 -10.46 4.27
C THR A 302 -6.28 -9.90 4.03
N LEU A 303 -5.96 -9.50 2.80
CA LEU A 303 -4.65 -8.95 2.45
C LEU A 303 -4.37 -7.66 3.24
N MET A 304 -5.33 -6.75 3.29
CA MET A 304 -5.19 -5.48 4.00
C MET A 304 -5.10 -5.67 5.51
N GLN A 305 -5.84 -6.61 6.08
CA GLN A 305 -5.72 -6.91 7.50
C GLN A 305 -4.39 -7.59 7.85
N LEU A 306 -3.80 -8.35 6.94
CA LEU A 306 -2.44 -8.87 7.13
C LEU A 306 -1.40 -7.73 7.16
N MET A 307 -1.61 -6.66 6.39
CA MET A 307 -0.77 -5.46 6.46
C MET A 307 -0.90 -4.77 7.82
N GLU A 308 -2.12 -4.63 8.37
CA GLU A 308 -2.33 -4.10 9.72
C GLU A 308 -1.66 -4.95 10.80
N LEU A 309 -1.76 -6.28 10.69
CA LEU A 309 -1.10 -7.20 11.63
C LEU A 309 0.43 -7.07 11.56
N GLY A 310 0.98 -6.82 10.38
CA GLY A 310 2.40 -6.50 10.19
C GLY A 310 2.81 -5.22 10.91
N GLY A 311 1.93 -4.22 10.97
CA GLY A 311 2.06 -3.00 11.77
C GLY A 311 1.76 -3.16 13.27
N GLY A 312 1.39 -4.38 13.72
CA GLY A 312 1.13 -4.68 15.14
C GLY A 312 -0.32 -4.47 15.59
N ARG A 313 -1.25 -4.05 14.73
CA ARG A 313 -2.67 -3.85 15.05
C ARG A 313 -3.53 -5.07 14.68
N LYS A 314 -4.53 -5.35 15.50
CA LYS A 314 -5.48 -6.46 15.31
C LYS A 314 -6.81 -6.04 14.66
N THR A 315 -7.06 -4.75 14.58
CA THR A 315 -8.30 -4.17 14.05
C THR A 315 -7.96 -2.90 13.30
N GLY A 316 -8.71 -2.63 12.23
CA GLY A 316 -8.66 -1.34 11.55
C GLY A 316 -9.17 -0.19 12.43
N LEU A 317 -8.96 1.04 11.98
CA LEU A 317 -9.32 2.26 12.70
C LEU A 317 -10.82 2.37 13.01
N ASN A 318 -11.67 1.86 12.10
CA ASN A 318 -13.13 1.82 12.27
C ASN A 318 -13.63 0.52 12.91
N GLY A 319 -12.74 -0.28 13.49
CA GLY A 319 -13.07 -1.55 14.12
C GLY A 319 -13.23 -2.73 13.16
N GLU A 320 -12.76 -2.60 11.92
CA GLU A 320 -12.74 -3.67 10.93
C GLU A 320 -11.92 -4.86 11.45
N LYS A 321 -12.47 -6.04 11.26
CA LYS A 321 -11.85 -7.31 11.66
C LYS A 321 -12.01 -8.33 10.56
N LEU A 322 -11.00 -9.18 10.38
CA LEU A 322 -11.13 -10.35 9.54
C LEU A 322 -12.26 -11.25 10.01
N THR A 323 -13.13 -11.59 9.07
CA THR A 323 -14.11 -12.66 9.27
C THR A 323 -13.50 -14.00 8.84
N LEU A 324 -14.09 -15.10 9.32
CA LEU A 324 -13.69 -16.43 8.87
C LEU A 324 -14.05 -16.67 7.40
N SER A 325 -15.06 -15.96 6.88
CA SER A 325 -15.40 -15.97 5.46
C SER A 325 -14.29 -15.36 4.63
N ASP A 326 -13.78 -14.18 5.01
CA ASP A 326 -12.69 -13.50 4.29
C ASP A 326 -11.44 -14.36 4.21
N ILE A 327 -11.08 -15.01 5.33
CA ILE A 327 -9.95 -15.97 5.38
C ILE A 327 -10.22 -17.16 4.45
N GLY A 328 -11.44 -17.70 4.45
CA GLY A 328 -11.85 -18.80 3.56
C GLY A 328 -11.71 -18.41 2.09
N ASP A 329 -12.14 -17.22 1.71
CA ASP A 329 -12.03 -16.69 0.34
C ASP A 329 -10.55 -16.46 -0.05
N PHE A 330 -9.74 -15.94 0.85
CA PHE A 330 -8.31 -15.79 0.61
C PHE A 330 -7.60 -17.13 0.42
N ILE A 331 -7.93 -18.14 1.22
CA ILE A 331 -7.36 -19.49 1.09
C ILE A 331 -7.82 -20.15 -0.22
N SER A 332 -9.13 -20.07 -0.54
CA SER A 332 -9.73 -20.81 -1.66
C SER A 332 -9.52 -20.13 -3.02
N ALA A 333 -9.38 -18.83 -3.08
CA ALA A 333 -9.24 -18.06 -4.32
C ALA A 333 -7.96 -17.23 -4.38
N GLY A 334 -7.58 -16.53 -3.30
CA GLY A 334 -6.42 -15.65 -3.24
C GLY A 334 -5.11 -16.42 -3.34
N ILE A 335 -4.91 -17.47 -2.56
CA ILE A 335 -3.69 -18.30 -2.64
C ILE A 335 -3.53 -18.97 -4.00
N PRO A 336 -4.56 -19.60 -4.60
CA PRO A 336 -4.46 -20.09 -5.98
C PRO A 336 -4.17 -19.00 -7.01
N ALA A 337 -4.66 -17.78 -6.84
CA ALA A 337 -4.33 -16.67 -7.72
C ALA A 337 -2.87 -16.25 -7.59
N ILE A 338 -2.34 -16.14 -6.37
CA ILE A 338 -0.93 -15.91 -6.10
C ILE A 338 -0.08 -17.02 -6.74
N TYR A 339 -0.44 -18.26 -6.53
CA TYR A 339 0.24 -19.41 -7.14
C TYR A 339 0.24 -19.31 -8.67
N ARG A 340 -0.90 -19.05 -9.29
CA ARG A 340 -1.00 -18.92 -10.74
C ARG A 340 -0.17 -17.75 -11.27
N SER A 341 -0.21 -16.59 -10.61
CA SER A 341 0.57 -15.42 -11.01
C SER A 341 2.08 -15.69 -10.94
N VAL A 342 2.52 -16.41 -9.91
CA VAL A 342 3.94 -16.74 -9.70
C VAL A 342 4.43 -17.82 -10.68
N PHE A 343 3.69 -18.91 -10.83
CA PHE A 343 4.20 -20.11 -11.53
C PHE A 343 3.75 -20.24 -12.99
N LEU A 344 2.61 -19.64 -13.37
CA LEU A 344 2.05 -19.77 -14.70
C LEU A 344 2.36 -18.59 -15.62
N THR A 345 2.81 -17.45 -15.11
CA THR A 345 3.25 -16.30 -15.92
C THR A 345 4.78 -16.28 -16.07
N GLY A 346 5.27 -15.80 -17.21
CA GLY A 346 6.72 -15.56 -17.39
C GLY A 346 7.25 -14.57 -16.37
N GLN A 347 6.53 -13.49 -16.16
CA GLN A 347 6.84 -12.41 -15.21
C GLN A 347 6.92 -12.91 -13.75
N GLY A 348 6.01 -13.77 -13.33
CA GLY A 348 6.05 -14.36 -11.99
C GLY A 348 7.27 -15.25 -11.78
N ARG A 349 7.66 -16.02 -12.79
CA ARG A 349 8.89 -16.84 -12.76
C ARG A 349 10.14 -15.98 -12.72
N ASP A 350 10.18 -14.90 -13.51
CA ASP A 350 11.30 -13.98 -13.56
C ASP A 350 11.44 -13.23 -12.22
N MET A 351 10.33 -12.86 -11.59
CA MET A 351 10.34 -12.23 -10.27
C MET A 351 10.75 -13.18 -9.16
N LEU A 352 10.29 -14.43 -9.19
CA LEU A 352 10.82 -15.46 -8.29
C LEU A 352 12.33 -15.61 -8.49
N ALA A 353 12.78 -15.72 -9.73
CA ALA A 353 14.19 -15.78 -10.05
C ALA A 353 14.92 -14.54 -9.49
N ALA A 354 14.41 -13.33 -9.73
CA ALA A 354 15.00 -12.09 -9.20
C ALA A 354 15.00 -12.03 -7.67
N ALA A 355 13.90 -12.38 -7.00
CA ALA A 355 13.81 -12.44 -5.54
C ALA A 355 14.76 -13.48 -4.95
N PHE A 356 14.94 -14.60 -5.61
CA PHE A 356 15.91 -15.62 -5.24
C PHE A 356 17.34 -15.17 -5.55
N HIS A 357 17.58 -14.54 -6.70
CA HIS A 357 18.87 -13.97 -7.06
C HIS A 357 19.39 -12.97 -6.02
N GLN A 358 18.52 -12.14 -5.48
CA GLN A 358 18.91 -11.10 -4.53
C GLN A 358 19.18 -11.61 -3.11
N LYS A 359 18.63 -12.74 -2.69
CA LYS A 359 18.89 -13.33 -1.36
C LYS A 359 20.07 -14.28 -1.28
N THR A 360 20.56 -14.79 -2.39
CA THR A 360 21.37 -16.02 -2.41
C THR A 360 22.65 -15.96 -3.22
N PHE A 361 23.00 -14.81 -3.81
CA PHE A 361 24.25 -14.71 -4.56
C PHE A 361 25.37 -14.16 -3.70
N SER A 362 26.33 -15.03 -3.31
CA SER A 362 27.69 -14.58 -3.01
C SER A 362 28.44 -14.46 -4.33
N GLN A 363 29.10 -13.33 -4.58
CA GLN A 363 29.88 -13.06 -5.78
C GLN A 363 31.13 -13.95 -5.95
N ASP A 364 31.34 -14.91 -5.07
CA ASP A 364 32.61 -15.66 -4.97
C ASP A 364 32.64 -17.01 -5.70
N MET A 365 31.61 -17.40 -6.41
CA MET A 365 31.59 -18.65 -7.15
C MET A 365 31.58 -18.45 -8.65
N LYS A 366 32.72 -18.14 -9.24
CA LYS A 366 33.07 -18.29 -10.67
C LYS A 366 31.95 -18.75 -11.63
N GLY A 367 30.98 -17.90 -11.91
CA GLY A 367 30.01 -18.10 -12.99
C GLY A 367 28.95 -19.21 -12.76
N HIS A 368 28.87 -19.81 -11.59
CA HIS A 368 27.89 -20.85 -11.28
C HIS A 368 26.79 -20.26 -10.40
N MET A 369 25.58 -20.23 -10.94
CA MET A 369 24.37 -19.83 -10.24
C MET A 369 23.90 -20.97 -9.33
N ILE A 370 24.16 -20.89 -8.03
CA ILE A 370 23.55 -21.77 -7.03
C ILE A 370 22.37 -21.04 -6.42
N LEU A 371 21.17 -21.51 -6.73
CA LEU A 371 19.93 -21.08 -6.09
C LEU A 371 19.91 -21.70 -4.67
N MET A 372 20.34 -20.95 -3.67
CA MET A 372 20.14 -21.37 -2.27
C MET A 372 18.78 -20.87 -1.80
N THR A 373 17.75 -21.66 -2.05
CA THR A 373 16.45 -21.47 -1.41
C THR A 373 16.61 -21.72 0.08
N ASP A 374 16.11 -20.82 0.92
CA ASP A 374 16.08 -21.09 2.37
C ASP A 374 14.99 -22.10 2.68
N TYR A 375 15.34 -23.37 2.46
CA TYR A 375 14.44 -24.49 2.73
C TYR A 375 14.06 -24.59 4.22
N SER A 376 14.88 -24.02 5.12
CA SER A 376 14.58 -24.01 6.54
C SER A 376 13.43 -23.05 6.86
N LEU A 377 13.38 -21.90 6.19
CA LEU A 377 12.27 -20.97 6.29
C LEU A 377 10.99 -21.55 5.70
N MET A 378 11.07 -22.19 4.53
CA MET A 378 9.92 -22.83 3.89
C MET A 378 9.39 -24.01 4.74
N ALA A 379 10.27 -24.83 5.26
CA ALA A 379 9.91 -25.91 6.18
C ALA A 379 9.29 -25.37 7.47
N GLY A 380 9.77 -24.25 7.99
CA GLY A 380 9.19 -23.55 9.14
C GLY A 380 7.76 -23.06 8.85
N GLN A 381 7.47 -22.57 7.66
CA GLN A 381 6.13 -22.17 7.25
C GLN A 381 5.17 -23.37 7.11
N VAL A 382 5.64 -24.47 6.51
CA VAL A 382 4.87 -25.74 6.45
C VAL A 382 4.55 -26.23 7.86
N GLN A 383 5.52 -26.19 8.76
CA GLN A 383 5.32 -26.60 10.16
C GLN A 383 4.32 -25.67 10.88
N ALA A 384 4.36 -24.36 10.64
CA ALA A 384 3.42 -23.40 11.21
C ALA A 384 1.99 -23.68 10.75
N LEU A 385 1.76 -23.94 9.46
CA LEU A 385 0.45 -24.30 8.91
C LEU A 385 -0.07 -25.61 9.51
N SER A 386 0.77 -26.62 9.63
CA SER A 386 0.43 -27.89 10.26
C SER A 386 0.05 -27.74 11.73
N GLN A 387 0.75 -26.85 12.46
CA GLN A 387 0.40 -26.49 13.84
C GLN A 387 -0.94 -25.74 13.93
N MET A 388 -1.22 -24.84 13.00
CA MET A 388 -2.51 -24.14 12.92
C MET A 388 -3.65 -25.14 12.67
N ALA A 389 -3.52 -26.05 11.71
CA ALA A 389 -4.48 -27.10 11.45
C ALA A 389 -4.76 -27.95 12.71
N SER A 390 -3.71 -28.32 13.43
CA SER A 390 -3.80 -29.07 14.69
C SER A 390 -4.57 -28.28 15.77
N GLN A 391 -4.34 -26.97 15.89
CA GLN A 391 -5.05 -26.12 16.83
C GLN A 391 -6.54 -25.98 16.47
N VAL A 392 -6.85 -25.82 15.18
CA VAL A 392 -8.25 -25.76 14.68
C VAL A 392 -8.94 -27.10 14.99
N ARG A 393 -8.31 -28.24 14.71
CA ARG A 393 -8.87 -29.56 15.07
C ARG A 393 -9.07 -29.75 16.58
N LYS A 394 -8.19 -29.20 17.39
CA LYS A 394 -8.37 -29.22 18.86
C LYS A 394 -9.62 -28.42 19.27
N ARG A 395 -9.78 -27.21 18.76
CA ARG A 395 -10.96 -26.40 19.01
C ARG A 395 -12.25 -27.03 18.49
N MET A 396 -12.22 -27.65 17.32
CA MET A 396 -13.35 -28.38 16.76
C MET A 396 -13.82 -29.50 17.73
N ARG A 397 -12.86 -30.26 18.30
CA ARG A 397 -13.19 -31.32 19.29
C ARG A 397 -13.82 -30.73 20.55
N GLU A 398 -13.27 -29.64 21.08
CA GLU A 398 -13.80 -28.95 22.26
C GLU A 398 -15.24 -28.44 22.03
N VAL A 399 -15.54 -27.89 20.85
CA VAL A 399 -16.88 -27.45 20.45
C VAL A 399 -17.82 -28.66 20.34
N ARG A 400 -17.38 -29.74 19.72
CA ARG A 400 -18.17 -30.99 19.57
C ARG A 400 -18.47 -31.62 20.92
N GLU A 401 -17.47 -31.74 21.80
CA GLU A 401 -17.67 -32.26 23.17
C GLU A 401 -18.61 -31.37 23.99
N THR A 402 -18.51 -30.05 23.82
CA THR A 402 -19.43 -29.12 24.47
C THR A 402 -20.86 -29.31 23.99
N ALA A 403 -21.07 -29.49 22.68
CA ALA A 403 -22.37 -29.78 22.12
C ALA A 403 -22.96 -31.11 22.63
N ASP A 404 -22.12 -32.15 22.76
CA ASP A 404 -22.56 -33.47 23.23
C ASP A 404 -22.85 -33.55 24.74
N ARG A 405 -22.25 -32.65 25.54
CA ARG A 405 -22.52 -32.52 26.99
C ARG A 405 -23.79 -31.72 27.31
N LEU A 406 -24.35 -31.00 26.35
CA LEU A 406 -25.56 -30.21 26.58
C LEU A 406 -26.79 -31.10 26.74
N PRO A 407 -27.56 -30.98 27.85
CA PRO A 407 -28.77 -31.81 28.06
C PRO A 407 -29.84 -31.46 27.01
N CYS A 408 -30.17 -32.38 26.13
CA CYS A 408 -31.14 -32.15 25.04
C CYS A 408 -32.57 -31.87 25.49
N PHE A 409 -32.90 -32.17 26.74
CA PHE A 409 -34.25 -31.96 27.31
C PHE A 409 -34.47 -30.58 27.92
N VAL A 410 -33.40 -29.72 27.97
CA VAL A 410 -33.58 -28.34 28.40
C VAL A 410 -34.08 -27.49 27.22
N LYS A 411 -35.12 -26.70 27.45
CA LYS A 411 -35.79 -25.87 26.45
C LYS A 411 -34.73 -24.96 25.75
N ASN A 412 -34.65 -25.05 24.44
CA ASN A 412 -33.71 -24.37 23.54
C ASN A 412 -32.30 -24.97 23.40
N ASN A 413 -31.91 -25.95 24.20
CA ASN A 413 -30.57 -26.56 24.06
C ASN A 413 -30.37 -27.26 22.69
N TRP A 414 -31.46 -27.73 22.07
CA TRP A 414 -31.39 -28.37 20.74
C TRP A 414 -30.94 -27.39 19.67
N ILE A 415 -31.33 -26.11 19.75
CA ILE A 415 -30.89 -25.05 18.82
C ILE A 415 -29.40 -24.81 19.00
N LEU A 416 -28.98 -24.69 20.26
CA LEU A 416 -27.59 -24.48 20.60
C LEU A 416 -26.71 -25.67 20.20
N CYS A 417 -27.17 -26.91 20.44
CA CYS A 417 -26.47 -28.11 20.00
C CYS A 417 -26.33 -28.16 18.48
N ARG A 418 -27.38 -27.79 17.75
CA ARG A 418 -27.34 -27.75 16.27
C ARG A 418 -26.38 -26.69 15.76
N SER A 419 -26.38 -25.51 16.37
CA SER A 419 -25.45 -24.41 16.04
C SER A 419 -23.98 -24.82 16.30
N LEU A 420 -23.69 -25.38 17.47
CA LEU A 420 -22.36 -25.87 17.83
C LEU A 420 -21.89 -27.01 16.93
N LYS A 421 -22.76 -27.93 16.52
CA LYS A 421 -22.43 -28.99 15.57
C LYS A 421 -22.15 -28.42 14.17
N GLY A 422 -22.90 -27.39 13.75
CA GLY A 422 -22.62 -26.68 12.50
C GLY A 422 -21.25 -25.98 12.54
N GLU A 423 -20.93 -25.35 13.65
CA GLU A 423 -19.64 -24.71 13.86
C GLU A 423 -18.48 -25.75 13.87
N ALA A 424 -18.66 -26.88 14.53
CA ALA A 424 -17.67 -27.97 14.50
C ALA A 424 -17.42 -28.47 13.08
N GLN A 425 -18.46 -28.61 12.25
CA GLN A 425 -18.32 -29.01 10.84
C GLN A 425 -17.60 -27.96 10.00
N ARG A 426 -17.76 -26.65 10.31
CA ARG A 426 -17.04 -25.58 9.65
C ARG A 426 -15.55 -25.63 10.01
N LEU A 427 -15.23 -25.74 11.29
CA LEU A 427 -13.84 -25.86 11.77
C LEU A 427 -13.15 -27.13 11.21
N GLU A 428 -13.89 -28.21 10.97
CA GLU A 428 -13.36 -29.42 10.35
C GLU A 428 -12.89 -29.16 8.92
N ARG A 429 -13.71 -28.47 8.11
CA ARG A 429 -13.35 -28.08 6.74
C ARG A 429 -12.16 -27.11 6.71
N GLU A 430 -12.11 -26.15 7.64
CA GLU A 430 -10.99 -25.23 7.77
C GLU A 430 -9.68 -25.97 8.09
N ALA A 431 -9.72 -26.97 8.99
CA ALA A 431 -8.55 -27.77 9.32
C ALA A 431 -8.10 -28.63 8.10
N GLU A 432 -9.03 -29.18 7.34
CA GLU A 432 -8.75 -29.95 6.11
C GLU A 432 -8.07 -29.05 5.07
N SER A 433 -8.58 -27.83 4.84
CA SER A 433 -7.99 -26.87 3.91
C SER A 433 -6.57 -26.44 4.31
N LEU A 434 -6.31 -26.24 5.60
CA LEU A 434 -4.95 -25.95 6.10
C LEU A 434 -3.99 -27.14 5.92
N GLU A 435 -4.46 -28.36 6.08
CA GLU A 435 -3.66 -29.57 5.85
C GLU A 435 -3.36 -29.79 4.37
N GLU A 436 -4.34 -29.58 3.48
CA GLU A 436 -4.13 -29.64 2.04
C GLU A 436 -3.09 -28.59 1.59
N LEU A 437 -3.19 -27.37 2.12
CA LEU A 437 -2.22 -26.30 1.83
C LEU A 437 -0.82 -26.66 2.35
N SER A 438 -0.73 -27.20 3.57
CA SER A 438 0.53 -27.66 4.16
C SER A 438 1.16 -28.77 3.31
N GLY A 439 0.35 -29.75 2.86
CA GLY A 439 0.79 -30.83 1.98
C GLY A 439 1.27 -30.31 0.61
N LEU A 440 0.55 -29.36 0.02
CA LEU A 440 0.93 -28.77 -1.26
C LEU A 440 2.28 -28.02 -1.15
N LEU A 441 2.47 -27.24 -0.10
CA LEU A 441 3.73 -26.55 0.15
C LEU A 441 4.89 -27.54 0.40
N GLU A 442 4.63 -28.65 1.08
CA GLU A 442 5.63 -29.70 1.30
C GLU A 442 6.05 -30.37 -0.03
N GLU A 443 5.09 -30.63 -0.93
CA GLU A 443 5.39 -31.14 -2.28
C GLU A 443 6.19 -30.14 -3.11
N ILE A 444 5.84 -28.84 -3.02
CA ILE A 444 6.59 -27.78 -3.69
C ILE A 444 8.03 -27.72 -3.18
N VAL A 445 8.24 -27.77 -1.87
CA VAL A 445 9.58 -27.81 -1.28
C VAL A 445 10.37 -29.01 -1.79
N LYS A 446 9.76 -30.20 -1.83
CA LYS A 446 10.39 -31.42 -2.35
C LYS A 446 10.76 -31.29 -3.83
N LEU A 447 9.87 -30.78 -4.66
CA LEU A 447 10.13 -30.56 -6.09
C LEU A 447 11.31 -29.60 -6.34
N TYR A 448 11.42 -28.55 -5.52
CA TYR A 448 12.56 -27.64 -5.59
C TYR A 448 13.85 -28.31 -5.15
N MET A 449 13.84 -29.03 -4.02
CA MET A 449 15.02 -29.77 -3.55
C MET A 449 15.48 -30.81 -4.57
N GLU A 450 14.57 -31.54 -5.20
CA GLU A 450 14.91 -32.54 -6.23
C GLU A 450 15.47 -31.88 -7.51
N ARG A 451 15.00 -30.70 -7.87
CA ARG A 451 15.53 -29.94 -9.00
C ARG A 451 16.91 -29.37 -8.73
N ASP A 452 17.16 -28.84 -7.53
CA ASP A 452 18.48 -28.34 -7.14
C ASP A 452 19.51 -29.46 -7.13
N VAL A 453 19.15 -30.65 -6.64
CA VAL A 453 20.02 -31.85 -6.70
C VAL A 453 20.32 -32.24 -8.15
N LYS A 454 19.33 -32.22 -9.05
CA LYS A 454 19.54 -32.53 -10.47
C LYS A 454 20.39 -31.48 -11.17
N VAL A 455 20.23 -30.20 -10.86
CA VAL A 455 21.06 -29.12 -11.40
C VAL A 455 22.48 -29.22 -10.87
N SER A 456 22.68 -29.51 -9.59
CA SER A 456 24.02 -29.71 -9.01
C SER A 456 24.75 -30.97 -9.51
N GLN A 457 24.03 -31.96 -10.09
CA GLN A 457 24.63 -33.13 -10.73
C GLN A 457 24.95 -32.95 -12.22
N LEU A 458 24.47 -31.87 -12.84
CA LEU A 458 24.75 -31.58 -14.25
C LEU A 458 25.99 -30.67 -14.45
N TRP A 459 26.63 -30.27 -13.37
CA TRP A 459 27.85 -29.46 -13.29
C TRP A 459 28.90 -30.16 -12.40
#